data_bb52fa3fa2560492591f381bc976c463
#
_entry.id   bb52fa3fa2560492591f381bc976c463
#
_cell.length_a   1.000
_cell.length_b   1.000
_cell.length_c   1.000
_cell.angle_alpha   90.00
_cell.angle_beta   90.00
_cell.angle_gamma   90.00
#
_symmetry.space_group_name_H-M   'P 1'
#
loop_
_entity.id
_entity.type
_entity.pdbx_description
1 polymer ?
#
loop_
_entity_poly.entity_id
_entity_poly.type
_entity_poly.pdbx_seq_one_letter_code
_entity_poly.pdbx_strand_id
1 'polypeptide(L)'
;MVSFTDEEVKRVSDFLQNHMKNNGIEEMTADQCADLLAQANILPNDVGPKPGFNFRQMLRDGRDGKIMQVEGAYQIRPRSRWSIKRVK
;
A
#
# COMPACT_ATOMS: atom_id res chain seq x y z
N MET A 1 18.42 0.01 3.62
CA MET A 1 17.45 0.57 2.64
C MET A 1 16.42 -0.49 2.29
N VAL A 2 15.16 -0.14 2.32
CA VAL A 2 14.09 -1.05 1.95
C VAL A 2 13.87 -0.97 0.45
N SER A 3 13.85 -2.10 -0.22
CA SER A 3 13.52 -2.17 -1.64
C SER A 3 12.47 -3.26 -1.86
N PHE A 4 11.66 -3.08 -2.88
CA PHE A 4 10.53 -3.98 -3.16
C PHE A 4 10.62 -4.48 -4.59
N THR A 5 10.08 -5.69 -4.83
CA THR A 5 9.97 -6.26 -6.17
C THR A 5 8.57 -5.99 -6.72
N ASP A 6 8.43 -6.09 -8.04
CA ASP A 6 7.12 -5.98 -8.68
C ASP A 6 6.17 -7.08 -8.19
N GLU A 7 6.69 -8.26 -7.88
CA GLU A 7 5.88 -9.34 -7.33
C GLU A 7 5.30 -8.99 -5.96
N GLU A 8 6.09 -8.33 -5.12
CA GLU A 8 5.62 -7.87 -3.81
C GLU A 8 4.51 -6.83 -3.98
N VAL A 9 4.70 -5.88 -4.89
CA VAL A 9 3.70 -4.85 -5.18
C VAL A 9 2.41 -5.49 -5.68
N LYS A 10 2.52 -6.47 -6.56
CA LYS A 10 1.37 -7.17 -7.10
C LYS A 10 0.61 -7.92 -6.00
N ARG A 11 1.33 -8.59 -5.11
CA ARG A 11 0.72 -9.31 -3.99
C ARG A 11 -0.04 -8.35 -3.07
N VAL A 12 0.58 -7.23 -2.75
CA VAL A 12 -0.04 -6.18 -1.93
C VAL A 12 -1.28 -5.64 -2.63
N SER A 13 -1.17 -5.31 -3.91
CA SER A 13 -2.28 -4.77 -4.69
C SER A 13 -3.46 -5.73 -4.75
N ASP A 14 -3.19 -6.99 -5.08
CA ASP A 14 -4.25 -8.01 -5.19
C ASP A 14 -4.94 -8.22 -3.84
N PHE A 15 -4.17 -8.29 -2.76
CA PHE A 15 -4.73 -8.48 -1.43
C PHE A 15 -5.65 -7.33 -1.04
N LEU A 16 -5.19 -6.10 -1.23
CA LEU A 16 -5.97 -4.91 -0.85
C LEU A 16 -7.23 -4.78 -1.70
N GLN A 17 -7.13 -5.00 -3.01
CA GLN A 17 -8.28 -4.90 -3.88
C GLN A 17 -9.32 -5.97 -3.57
N ASN A 18 -8.88 -7.19 -3.31
CA ASN A 18 -9.79 -8.28 -2.93
C ASN A 18 -10.46 -8.01 -1.59
N HIS A 19 -9.71 -7.48 -0.62
CA HIS A 19 -10.25 -7.14 0.69
C HIS A 19 -11.33 -6.06 0.56
N MET A 20 -11.07 -5.01 -0.20
CA MET A 20 -12.04 -3.94 -0.40
C MET A 20 -13.28 -4.44 -1.12
N LYS A 21 -13.11 -5.26 -2.15
CA LYS A 21 -14.21 -5.83 -2.90
C LYS A 21 -15.08 -6.73 -2.03
N ASN A 22 -14.46 -7.60 -1.24
CA ASN A 22 -15.19 -8.57 -0.42
C ASN A 22 -15.91 -7.92 0.75
N ASN A 23 -15.48 -6.76 1.19
CA ASN A 23 -16.04 -6.05 2.34
C ASN A 23 -16.82 -4.79 1.96
N GLY A 24 -16.99 -4.52 0.68
CA GLY A 24 -17.73 -3.35 0.22
C GLY A 24 -17.06 -2.02 0.57
N ILE A 25 -15.75 -2.01 0.66
CA ILE A 25 -14.97 -0.81 0.97
C ILE A 25 -14.55 -0.15 -0.33
N GLU A 26 -14.80 1.15 -0.45
CA GLU A 26 -14.43 1.89 -1.66
C GLU A 26 -13.03 2.48 -1.59
N GLU A 27 -12.57 2.81 -0.39
CA GLU A 27 -11.28 3.48 -0.20
C GLU A 27 -10.73 3.18 1.19
N MET A 28 -9.41 3.08 1.30
CA MET A 28 -8.72 2.89 2.58
C MET A 28 -7.53 3.85 2.64
N THR A 29 -7.18 4.27 3.87
CA THR A 29 -5.97 5.07 4.07
C THR A 29 -4.75 4.15 4.04
N ALA A 30 -3.57 4.75 3.83
CA ALA A 30 -2.31 4.00 3.87
C ALA A 30 -2.10 3.32 5.21
N ASP A 31 -2.47 3.98 6.31
CA ASP A 31 -2.31 3.42 7.65
C ASP A 31 -3.19 2.18 7.85
N GLN A 32 -4.43 2.24 7.39
CA GLN A 32 -5.34 1.09 7.45
C GLN A 32 -4.81 -0.08 6.62
N CYS A 33 -4.29 0.22 5.43
CA CYS A 33 -3.71 -0.80 4.56
C CYS A 33 -2.47 -1.43 5.20
N ALA A 34 -1.61 -0.62 5.82
CA ALA A 34 -0.40 -1.12 6.45
C ALA A 34 -0.72 -2.08 7.61
N ASP A 35 -1.71 -1.74 8.44
CA ASP A 35 -2.15 -2.61 9.52
C ASP A 35 -2.68 -3.94 9.00
N LEU A 36 -3.51 -3.87 7.97
CA LEU A 36 -4.10 -5.07 7.37
C LEU A 36 -3.04 -5.98 6.78
N LEU A 37 -2.06 -5.41 6.08
CA LEU A 37 -0.98 -6.17 5.47
C LEU A 37 -0.09 -6.82 6.53
N ALA A 38 0.14 -6.14 7.65
CA ALA A 38 0.91 -6.69 8.77
C ALA A 38 0.17 -7.86 9.42
N GLN A 39 -1.14 -7.73 9.64
CA GLN A 39 -1.96 -8.79 10.22
C GLN A 39 -1.99 -10.04 9.34
N ALA A 40 -1.93 -9.85 8.02
CA ALA A 40 -1.96 -10.95 7.05
C ALA A 40 -0.56 -11.50 6.75
N ASN A 41 0.48 -10.96 7.39
CA ASN A 41 1.88 -11.36 7.16
C ASN A 41 2.33 -11.17 5.72
N ILE A 42 1.76 -10.19 5.03
CA ILE A 42 2.12 -9.88 3.64
C ILE A 42 3.24 -8.84 3.62
N LEU A 43 3.13 -7.82 4.47
CA LEU A 43 4.14 -6.77 4.55
C LEU A 43 4.29 -6.36 6.01
N PRO A 44 5.51 -6.43 6.58
CA PRO A 44 5.68 -6.09 7.99
C PRO A 44 5.43 -4.61 8.25
N ASN A 45 4.97 -4.30 9.46
CA ASN A 45 4.61 -2.95 9.87
C ASN A 45 5.61 -2.37 10.87
N ASP A 46 6.64 -3.12 11.21
CA ASP A 46 7.65 -2.74 12.22
C ASP A 46 8.98 -2.31 11.59
N VAL A 47 9.00 -2.12 10.28
CA VAL A 47 10.19 -1.66 9.55
C VAL A 47 10.13 -0.14 9.43
N GLY A 48 11.21 0.53 9.79
CA GLY A 48 11.33 1.97 9.70
C GLY A 48 10.96 2.68 10.99
N PRO A 49 10.98 4.02 11.00
CA PRO A 49 10.82 4.82 12.21
C PRO A 49 9.41 4.86 12.79
N LYS A 50 8.39 4.52 12.00
CA LYS A 50 6.99 4.58 12.43
C LYS A 50 6.22 3.40 11.86
N PRO A 51 5.13 2.96 12.54
CA PRO A 51 4.24 1.98 11.96
C PRO A 51 3.72 2.45 10.59
N GLY A 52 3.68 1.55 9.63
CA GLY A 52 3.23 1.88 8.29
C GLY A 52 4.29 2.45 7.36
N PHE A 53 5.49 2.72 7.88
CA PHE A 53 6.59 3.27 7.06
C PHE A 53 6.91 2.38 5.86
N ASN A 54 6.94 1.08 6.06
CA ASN A 54 7.29 0.12 5.01
C ASN A 54 6.32 0.22 3.83
N PHE A 55 5.03 0.22 4.10
CA PHE A 55 4.02 0.34 3.06
C PHE A 55 4.08 1.72 2.37
N ARG A 56 4.22 2.78 3.17
CA ARG A 56 4.34 4.14 2.60
C ARG A 56 5.58 4.28 1.73
N GLN A 57 6.68 3.60 2.08
CA GLN A 57 7.87 3.59 1.24
C GLN A 57 7.60 2.91 -0.10
N MET A 58 6.84 1.81 -0.10
CA MET A 58 6.43 1.15 -1.34
C MET A 58 5.61 2.10 -2.23
N LEU A 59 4.70 2.87 -1.62
CA LEU A 59 3.90 3.84 -2.37
C LEU A 59 4.76 4.92 -3.00
N ARG A 60 5.74 5.44 -2.24
CA ARG A 60 6.65 6.47 -2.76
C ARG A 60 7.54 5.94 -3.88
N ASP A 61 8.04 4.73 -3.74
CA ASP A 61 8.90 4.12 -4.76
C ASP A 61 8.12 3.91 -6.07
N GLY A 62 6.85 3.53 -5.97
CA GLY A 62 5.99 3.42 -7.14
C GLY A 62 5.75 4.78 -7.81
N ARG A 63 5.50 5.82 -7.00
CA ARG A 63 5.33 7.17 -7.52
C ARG A 63 6.59 7.65 -8.25
N ASP A 64 7.75 7.31 -7.71
CA ASP A 64 9.03 7.75 -8.26
C ASP A 64 9.50 6.90 -9.45
N GLY A 65 8.74 5.87 -9.81
CA GLY A 65 9.05 5.03 -10.96
C GLY A 65 10.10 3.97 -10.71
N LYS A 66 10.47 3.73 -9.46
CA LYS A 66 11.48 2.72 -9.11
C LYS A 66 10.93 1.31 -9.15
N ILE A 67 9.64 1.18 -8.90
CA ILE A 67 8.92 -0.09 -8.91
C ILE A 67 7.53 0.15 -9.49
N MET A 68 6.77 -0.95 -9.67
CA MET A 68 5.39 -0.89 -10.08
C MET A 68 4.54 -0.13 -9.04
N GLN A 69 3.58 0.66 -9.49
CA GLN A 69 2.67 1.38 -8.61
C GLN A 69 1.67 0.42 -7.97
N VAL A 70 1.41 0.60 -6.68
CA VAL A 70 0.34 -0.14 -6.00
C VAL A 70 -1.00 0.25 -6.62
N GLU A 71 -1.81 -0.73 -6.99
CA GLU A 71 -3.07 -0.51 -7.68
C GLU A 71 -4.05 0.30 -6.83
N GLY A 72 -4.57 1.39 -7.39
CA GLY A 72 -5.51 2.25 -6.70
C GLY A 72 -4.88 3.31 -5.81
N ALA A 73 -3.55 3.29 -5.65
CA ALA A 73 -2.85 4.24 -4.79
C ALA A 73 -2.84 5.65 -5.40
N TYR A 74 -3.13 6.65 -4.58
CA TYR A 74 -3.07 8.04 -5.04
C TYR A 74 -2.86 9.00 -3.87
N GLN A 75 -2.40 10.20 -4.20
CA GLN A 75 -2.31 11.33 -3.29
C GLN A 75 -3.08 12.50 -3.91
N ILE A 76 -3.89 13.18 -3.11
CA ILE A 76 -4.62 14.35 -3.60
C ILE A 76 -3.66 15.49 -3.91
N ARG A 77 -2.62 15.64 -3.10
CA ARG A 77 -1.57 16.65 -3.26
C ARG A 77 -0.22 16.04 -2.94
N PRO A 78 0.88 16.59 -3.47
CA PRO A 78 2.20 16.20 -3.00
C PRO A 78 2.29 16.36 -1.48
N ARG A 79 2.89 15.39 -0.80
CA ARG A 79 3.05 15.35 0.66
C ARG A 79 1.76 15.15 1.45
N SER A 80 0.63 14.91 0.78
CA SER A 80 -0.60 14.54 1.47
C SER A 80 -0.59 13.07 1.81
N ARG A 81 -1.57 12.63 2.60
CA ARG A 81 -1.72 11.22 2.94
C ARG A 81 -2.06 10.41 1.70
N TRP A 82 -1.51 9.20 1.65
CA TRP A 82 -1.85 8.27 0.60
C TRP A 82 -3.20 7.62 0.88
N SER A 83 -3.92 7.35 -0.20
CA SER A 83 -5.18 6.60 -0.16
C SER A 83 -5.14 5.51 -1.20
N ILE A 84 -5.83 4.41 -0.93
CA ILE A 84 -5.93 3.28 -1.85
C ILE A 84 -7.40 3.11 -2.21
N LYS A 85 -7.70 3.29 -3.48
CA LYS A 85 -9.08 3.24 -3.97
C LYS A 85 -9.36 1.88 -4.61
N ARG A 86 -10.57 1.37 -4.40
CA ARG A 86 -11.01 0.15 -5.08
C ARG A 86 -11.19 0.45 -6.57
N VAL A 87 -10.55 -0.33 -7.42
CA VAL A 87 -10.59 -0.15 -8.87
C VAL A 87 -11.44 -1.21 -9.58
N LYS A 88 -11.98 -2.16 -8.83
CA LYS A 88 -12.83 -3.22 -9.42
C LYS A 88 -14.19 -3.26 -8.79
#